data_976cd3778768ff3ae8245330a03eb3a4
#
_entry.id   976cd3778768ff3ae8245330a03eb3a4
#
_cell.length_a   1.000
_cell.length_b   1.000
_cell.length_c   1.000
_cell.angle_alpha   90.00
_cell.angle_beta   90.00
_cell.angle_gamma   90.00
#
_symmetry.space_group_name_H-M   'P 1'
#
loop_
_entity.id
_entity.type
_entity.pdbx_description
1 polymer ?
#
loop_
_entity_poly.entity_id
_entity_poly.type
_entity_poly.pdbx_seq_one_letter_code
_entity_poly.pdbx_strand_id
1 'polypeptide(L)'
;MSGTALVVRGLSKSFAGVLAVKDAAFSLERGRITAFLGENGAGKTTTIKMVLGFLRRDSGEVMFRARMVGYVPEQPAFFSWIKGGELLDCTLRLHGVPLERRKERIVTWCERLSLDPGLLDRRVSTYSQGNRKKFSYLQSLLVSPDLFIVDEPFTALDPTSIMDARRLFHGLAEGGAAVFLSTHLISEVEKVYDDVVIIRRGEVILRRRREDPGPPVDLETLFLSSVRSPSRRA
;
A
#
# COMPACT_ATOMS: atom_id res chain seq x y z
N MET A 1 15.93 -6.11 -11.84
CA MET A 1 16.11 -7.29 -10.97
C MET A 1 14.73 -7.88 -10.73
N SER A 2 14.37 -8.94 -11.44
CA SER A 2 13.12 -9.69 -11.21
C SER A 2 13.28 -10.56 -9.97
N GLY A 3 12.31 -10.54 -9.08
CA GLY A 3 12.30 -11.39 -7.89
C GLY A 3 11.21 -11.01 -6.92
N THR A 4 10.83 -11.95 -6.08
CA THR A 4 9.77 -11.77 -5.08
C THR A 4 10.24 -10.84 -3.96
N ALA A 5 9.42 -9.86 -3.57
CA ALA A 5 9.66 -8.96 -2.43
C ALA A 5 9.02 -9.47 -1.14
N LEU A 6 7.87 -10.16 -1.26
CA LEU A 6 7.10 -10.70 -0.14
C LEU A 6 6.40 -11.99 -0.54
N VAL A 7 6.38 -12.97 0.38
CA VAL A 7 5.57 -14.20 0.24
C VAL A 7 4.71 -14.35 1.48
N VAL A 8 3.43 -14.59 1.29
CA VAL A 8 2.43 -14.88 2.32
C VAL A 8 1.88 -16.28 2.06
N ARG A 9 1.81 -17.13 3.10
CA ARG A 9 1.31 -18.51 3.01
C ARG A 9 0.41 -18.83 4.19
N GLY A 10 -0.81 -19.25 3.93
CA GLY A 10 -1.72 -19.78 4.94
C GLY A 10 -2.11 -18.81 6.03
N LEU A 11 -2.07 -17.49 5.75
CA LEU A 11 -2.26 -16.45 6.76
C LEU A 11 -3.70 -16.43 7.24
N SER A 12 -3.89 -16.60 8.56
CA SER A 12 -5.23 -16.62 9.15
C SER A 12 -5.33 -15.80 10.41
N LYS A 13 -6.52 -15.22 10.65
CA LYS A 13 -6.86 -14.44 11.84
C LYS A 13 -8.32 -14.53 12.20
N SER A 14 -8.59 -14.81 13.47
CA SER A 14 -9.93 -14.74 14.07
C SER A 14 -10.00 -13.64 15.11
N PHE A 15 -11.17 -13.04 15.27
CA PHE A 15 -11.52 -12.13 16.36
C PHE A 15 -12.82 -12.65 16.99
N ALA A 16 -12.80 -12.93 18.28
CA ALA A 16 -13.96 -13.43 19.02
C ALA A 16 -14.71 -14.59 18.31
N GLY A 17 -13.95 -15.53 17.72
CA GLY A 17 -14.49 -16.68 17.00
C GLY A 17 -14.92 -16.42 15.55
N VAL A 18 -14.84 -15.17 15.07
CA VAL A 18 -15.14 -14.82 13.67
C VAL A 18 -13.85 -14.76 12.87
N LEU A 19 -13.76 -15.55 11.80
CA LEU A 19 -12.63 -15.54 10.88
C LEU A 19 -12.65 -14.25 10.05
N ALA A 20 -11.66 -13.37 10.29
CA ALA A 20 -11.46 -12.15 9.52
C ALA A 20 -10.57 -12.37 8.29
N VAL A 21 -9.62 -13.33 8.38
CA VAL A 21 -8.79 -13.79 7.28
C VAL A 21 -8.60 -15.29 7.42
N LYS A 22 -8.74 -16.03 6.31
CA LYS A 22 -8.68 -17.49 6.27
C LYS A 22 -7.75 -17.94 5.14
N ASP A 23 -6.68 -18.61 5.53
CA ASP A 23 -5.73 -19.26 4.63
C ASP A 23 -5.25 -18.39 3.46
N ALA A 24 -5.07 -17.07 3.71
CA ALA A 24 -4.66 -16.15 2.68
C ALA A 24 -3.21 -16.45 2.24
N ALA A 25 -3.01 -16.58 0.92
CA ALA A 25 -1.70 -16.83 0.36
C ALA A 25 -1.53 -16.02 -0.93
N PHE A 26 -0.41 -15.29 -1.09
CA PHE A 26 -0.04 -14.52 -2.28
C PHE A 26 1.43 -14.15 -2.23
N SER A 27 1.96 -13.64 -3.34
CA SER A 27 3.31 -13.07 -3.40
C SER A 27 3.29 -11.72 -4.08
N LEU A 28 4.28 -10.87 -3.74
CA LEU A 28 4.49 -9.58 -4.36
C LEU A 28 5.84 -9.60 -5.07
N GLU A 29 5.84 -9.23 -6.35
CA GLU A 29 7.02 -9.24 -7.18
C GLU A 29 7.63 -7.83 -7.29
N ARG A 30 8.96 -7.76 -7.35
CA ARG A 30 9.69 -6.52 -7.59
C ARG A 30 9.39 -5.97 -8.98
N GLY A 31 9.32 -4.65 -9.09
CA GLY A 31 9.01 -3.98 -10.36
C GLY A 31 7.55 -4.11 -10.80
N ARG A 32 6.64 -4.49 -9.89
CA ARG A 32 5.23 -4.68 -10.21
C ARG A 32 4.32 -4.01 -9.18
N ILE A 33 3.15 -3.60 -9.66
CA ILE A 33 2.07 -3.03 -8.85
C ILE A 33 1.00 -4.11 -8.68
N THR A 34 0.83 -4.59 -7.45
CA THR A 34 -0.20 -5.57 -7.10
C THR A 34 -1.39 -4.86 -6.46
N ALA A 35 -2.57 -4.96 -7.09
CA ALA A 35 -3.84 -4.51 -6.54
C ALA A 35 -4.43 -5.58 -5.62
N PHE A 36 -4.75 -5.22 -4.37
CA PHE A 36 -5.43 -6.08 -3.40
C PHE A 36 -6.87 -5.59 -3.22
N LEU A 37 -7.78 -6.22 -3.93
CA LEU A 37 -9.16 -5.79 -4.06
C LEU A 37 -10.09 -6.55 -3.12
N GLY A 38 -11.08 -5.85 -2.59
CA GLY A 38 -12.13 -6.45 -1.77
C GLY A 38 -13.09 -5.39 -1.24
N GLU A 39 -14.30 -5.81 -0.91
CA GLU A 39 -15.29 -4.96 -0.25
C GLU A 39 -14.79 -4.47 1.12
N ASN A 40 -15.49 -3.48 1.68
CA ASN A 40 -15.23 -3.07 3.07
C ASN A 40 -15.53 -4.25 4.00
N GLY A 41 -14.62 -4.51 4.95
CA GLY A 41 -14.71 -5.67 5.83
C GLY A 41 -14.24 -7.00 5.23
N ALA A 42 -13.76 -7.04 3.98
CA ALA A 42 -13.27 -8.28 3.35
C ALA A 42 -11.98 -8.85 3.97
N GLY A 43 -11.29 -8.10 4.84
CA GLY A 43 -10.06 -8.53 5.51
C GLY A 43 -8.78 -7.85 5.00
N LYS A 44 -8.86 -6.84 4.10
CA LYS A 44 -7.69 -6.16 3.50
C LYS A 44 -6.75 -5.58 4.55
N THR A 45 -7.21 -4.63 5.35
CA THR A 45 -6.41 -3.97 6.39
C THR A 45 -5.91 -4.96 7.45
N THR A 46 -6.73 -5.98 7.80
CA THR A 46 -6.31 -7.05 8.71
C THR A 46 -5.14 -7.84 8.14
N THR A 47 -5.19 -8.21 6.86
CA THR A 47 -4.11 -8.89 6.15
C THR A 47 -2.83 -8.03 6.14
N ILE A 48 -2.92 -6.75 5.79
CA ILE A 48 -1.79 -5.82 5.80
C ILE A 48 -1.17 -5.71 7.20
N LYS A 49 -2.00 -5.54 8.24
CA LYS A 49 -1.51 -5.45 9.62
C LYS A 49 -0.81 -6.73 10.09
N MET A 50 -1.28 -7.90 9.68
CA MET A 50 -0.61 -9.18 9.96
C MET A 50 0.71 -9.31 9.20
N VAL A 51 0.72 -8.92 7.91
CA VAL A 51 1.93 -8.90 7.09
C VAL A 51 3.00 -8.02 7.74
N LEU A 52 2.64 -6.81 8.17
CA LEU A 52 3.57 -5.85 8.80
C LEU A 52 3.91 -6.18 10.27
N GLY A 53 3.30 -7.21 10.85
CA GLY A 53 3.54 -7.58 12.26
C GLY A 53 2.85 -6.68 13.28
N PHE A 54 1.99 -5.74 12.85
CA PHE A 54 1.18 -4.91 13.75
C PHE A 54 0.03 -5.68 14.40
N LEU A 55 -0.31 -6.82 13.83
CA LEU A 55 -1.32 -7.74 14.35
C LEU A 55 -0.75 -9.16 14.35
N ARG A 56 -0.85 -9.83 15.51
CA ARG A 56 -0.44 -11.22 15.63
C ARG A 56 -1.38 -12.10 14.80
N ARG A 57 -0.82 -12.85 13.87
CA ARG A 57 -1.53 -13.89 13.13
C ARG A 57 -1.78 -15.11 13.99
N ASP A 58 -2.84 -15.85 13.70
CA ASP A 58 -3.17 -17.11 14.40
C ASP A 58 -2.45 -18.30 13.73
N SER A 59 -2.28 -18.25 12.38
CA SER A 59 -1.50 -19.23 11.61
C SER A 59 -0.90 -18.62 10.35
N GLY A 60 -0.06 -19.39 9.67
CA GLY A 60 0.57 -19.03 8.40
C GLY A 60 1.93 -18.37 8.56
N GLU A 61 2.53 -18.05 7.42
CA GLU A 61 3.89 -17.51 7.33
C GLU A 61 3.91 -16.25 6.47
N VAL A 62 4.79 -15.31 6.87
CA VAL A 62 5.13 -14.11 6.11
C VAL A 62 6.64 -14.05 5.96
N MET A 63 7.11 -14.05 4.71
CA MET A 63 8.53 -14.01 4.39
C MET A 63 8.84 -12.74 3.61
N PHE A 64 9.52 -11.78 4.25
CA PHE A 64 10.07 -10.61 3.59
C PHE A 64 11.38 -10.95 2.90
N ARG A 65 11.51 -10.54 1.64
CA ARG A 65 12.77 -10.45 0.88
C ARG A 65 13.11 -9.00 0.55
N ALA A 66 12.17 -8.10 0.79
CA ALA A 66 12.39 -6.67 0.83
C ALA A 66 13.22 -6.31 2.06
N ARG A 67 14.18 -5.37 1.90
CA ARG A 67 15.03 -4.87 3.00
C ARG A 67 14.39 -3.69 3.70
N MET A 68 13.72 -2.84 2.93
CA MET A 68 13.07 -1.63 3.41
C MET A 68 11.60 -1.62 2.97
N VAL A 69 10.71 -1.47 3.94
CA VAL A 69 9.27 -1.41 3.72
C VAL A 69 8.76 -0.02 4.04
N GLY A 70 8.09 0.60 3.07
CA GLY A 70 7.28 1.81 3.29
C GLY A 70 5.82 1.42 3.47
N TYR A 71 5.16 2.00 4.47
CA TYR A 71 3.74 1.76 4.71
C TYR A 71 2.96 3.06 4.86
N VAL A 72 1.86 3.15 4.16
CA VAL A 72 0.90 4.26 4.25
C VAL A 72 -0.46 3.67 4.65
N PRO A 73 -0.94 3.93 5.87
CA PRO A 73 -2.25 3.47 6.31
C PRO A 73 -3.38 4.26 5.63
N GLU A 74 -4.58 3.70 5.63
CA GLU A 74 -5.80 4.40 5.18
C GLU A 74 -5.95 5.75 5.90
N GLN A 75 -5.85 5.74 7.23
CA GLN A 75 -5.91 6.93 8.08
C GLN A 75 -4.57 7.15 8.78
N PRO A 76 -3.70 8.03 8.23
CA PRO A 76 -2.42 8.32 8.86
C PRO A 76 -2.61 9.01 10.22
N ALA A 77 -2.02 8.42 11.25
CA ALA A 77 -1.99 8.98 12.60
C ALA A 77 -0.63 9.60 12.89
N PHE A 78 -0.63 10.84 13.30
CA PHE A 78 0.57 11.59 13.67
C PHE A 78 0.41 12.22 15.05
N PHE A 79 1.53 12.43 15.73
CA PHE A 79 1.52 13.20 16.96
C PHE A 79 1.02 14.64 16.70
N SER A 80 -0.04 15.07 17.40
CA SER A 80 -0.71 16.34 17.14
C SER A 80 0.17 17.58 17.36
N TRP A 81 1.20 17.46 18.17
CA TRP A 81 2.10 18.53 18.58
C TRP A 81 3.33 18.72 17.68
N ILE A 82 3.69 17.69 16.86
CA ILE A 82 4.93 17.72 16.07
C ILE A 82 4.76 18.51 14.77
N LYS A 83 5.78 19.25 14.37
CA LYS A 83 5.86 19.87 13.05
C LYS A 83 6.25 18.86 11.99
N GLY A 84 5.77 19.06 10.74
CA GLY A 84 6.07 18.14 9.65
C GLY A 84 7.56 17.98 9.41
N GLY A 85 8.32 19.06 9.34
CA GLY A 85 9.76 19.02 9.13
C GLY A 85 10.52 18.28 10.23
N GLU A 86 10.12 18.46 11.50
CA GLU A 86 10.74 17.73 12.62
C GLU A 86 10.51 16.22 12.53
N LEU A 87 9.29 15.80 12.14
CA LEU A 87 8.97 14.39 11.96
C LEU A 87 9.77 13.75 10.82
N LEU A 88 9.90 14.46 9.69
CA LEU A 88 10.69 13.97 8.55
C LEU A 88 12.19 13.91 8.89
N ASP A 89 12.74 14.92 9.57
CA ASP A 89 14.15 14.87 10.01
C ASP A 89 14.39 13.71 10.98
N CYS A 90 13.47 13.51 11.94
CA CYS A 90 13.53 12.37 12.85
C CYS A 90 13.52 11.04 12.09
N THR A 91 12.63 10.88 11.10
CA THR A 91 12.58 9.68 10.25
C THR A 91 13.91 9.43 9.55
N LEU A 92 14.48 10.46 8.92
CA LEU A 92 15.77 10.34 8.22
C LEU A 92 16.94 10.04 9.17
N ARG A 93 16.92 10.61 10.38
CA ARG A 93 17.92 10.31 11.42
C ARG A 93 17.89 8.85 11.85
N LEU A 94 16.70 8.32 12.13
CA LEU A 94 16.52 6.91 12.51
C LEU A 94 17.02 5.93 11.44
N HIS A 95 16.96 6.35 10.17
CA HIS A 95 17.47 5.56 9.04
C HIS A 95 18.92 5.90 8.64
N GLY A 96 19.65 6.64 9.48
CA GLY A 96 21.08 6.92 9.26
C GLY A 96 21.40 7.85 8.09
N VAL A 97 20.42 8.63 7.60
CA VAL A 97 20.66 9.57 6.51
C VAL A 97 21.48 10.76 7.02
N PRO A 98 22.65 11.08 6.40
CA PRO A 98 23.50 12.20 6.79
C PRO A 98 22.77 13.53 6.74
N LEU A 99 23.07 14.44 7.68
CA LEU A 99 22.40 15.73 7.85
C LEU A 99 22.37 16.55 6.55
N GLU A 100 23.49 16.57 5.83
CA GLU A 100 23.70 17.34 4.60
C GLU A 100 22.73 16.94 3.48
N ARG A 101 22.29 15.69 3.46
CA ARG A 101 21.39 15.13 2.43
C ARG A 101 19.91 15.22 2.78
N ARG A 102 19.55 15.51 4.04
CA ARG A 102 18.16 15.43 4.51
C ARG A 102 17.28 16.49 3.88
N LYS A 103 17.74 17.74 3.88
CA LYS A 103 16.99 18.87 3.35
C LYS A 103 16.67 18.69 1.86
N GLU A 104 17.70 18.38 1.06
CA GLU A 104 17.53 18.12 -0.37
C GLU A 104 16.53 17.00 -0.63
N ARG A 105 16.65 15.89 0.11
CA ARG A 105 15.78 14.74 -0.03
C ARG A 105 14.32 15.07 0.31
N ILE A 106 14.07 15.84 1.36
CA ILE A 106 12.73 16.29 1.75
C ILE A 106 12.15 17.19 0.66
N VAL A 107 12.90 18.19 0.18
CA VAL A 107 12.44 19.12 -0.85
C VAL A 107 12.08 18.38 -2.14
N THR A 108 12.97 17.49 -2.61
CA THR A 108 12.71 16.66 -3.80
C THR A 108 11.40 15.88 -3.69
N TRP A 109 11.09 15.29 -2.54
CA TRP A 109 9.85 14.57 -2.36
C TRP A 109 8.62 15.47 -2.20
N CYS A 110 8.77 16.67 -1.61
CA CYS A 110 7.69 17.67 -1.60
C CYS A 110 7.27 18.04 -3.02
N GLU A 111 8.24 18.33 -3.90
CA GLU A 111 8.00 18.65 -5.31
C GLU A 111 7.28 17.51 -6.04
N ARG A 112 7.78 16.27 -5.91
CA ARG A 112 7.19 15.09 -6.56
C ARG A 112 5.75 14.79 -6.12
N LEU A 113 5.38 15.15 -4.89
CA LEU A 113 4.06 14.92 -4.32
C LEU A 113 3.16 16.16 -4.39
N SER A 114 3.62 17.25 -5.02
CA SER A 114 2.91 18.53 -5.05
C SER A 114 2.45 18.94 -3.64
N LEU A 115 3.37 18.81 -2.66
CA LEU A 115 3.16 19.19 -1.27
C LEU A 115 3.88 20.53 -1.02
N ASP A 116 3.12 21.56 -0.57
CA ASP A 116 3.69 22.85 -0.22
C ASP A 116 4.75 22.70 0.88
N PRO A 117 6.02 23.05 0.62
CA PRO A 117 7.09 22.99 1.63
C PRO A 117 6.78 23.84 2.88
N GLY A 118 5.99 24.92 2.76
CA GLY A 118 5.57 25.76 3.90
C GLY A 118 4.75 25.00 4.96
N LEU A 119 4.15 23.86 4.58
CA LEU A 119 3.49 22.98 5.53
C LEU A 119 4.46 22.36 6.55
N LEU A 120 5.74 22.20 6.18
CA LEU A 120 6.73 21.55 7.05
C LEU A 120 6.98 22.31 8.35
N ASP A 121 6.77 23.64 8.35
CA ASP A 121 6.88 24.50 9.53
C ASP A 121 5.63 24.48 10.41
N ARG A 122 4.56 23.83 9.95
CA ARG A 122 3.28 23.74 10.67
C ARG A 122 3.15 22.37 11.35
N ARG A 123 2.31 22.34 12.40
CA ARG A 123 1.95 21.06 13.06
C ARG A 123 1.16 20.18 12.12
N VAL A 124 1.48 18.87 12.06
CA VAL A 124 0.80 17.91 11.18
C VAL A 124 -0.71 17.81 11.51
N SER A 125 -1.11 18.12 12.75
CA SER A 125 -2.52 18.17 13.14
C SER A 125 -3.34 19.22 12.36
N THR A 126 -2.69 20.26 11.82
CA THR A 126 -3.35 21.33 11.07
C THR A 126 -3.49 21.05 9.57
N TYR A 127 -2.97 19.92 9.10
CA TYR A 127 -3.04 19.54 7.68
C TYR A 127 -4.45 19.09 7.31
N SER A 128 -4.89 19.42 6.08
CA SER A 128 -6.08 18.79 5.49
C SER A 128 -5.89 17.29 5.37
N GLN A 129 -6.97 16.52 5.18
CA GLN A 129 -6.88 15.05 5.00
C GLN A 129 -6.00 14.70 3.79
N GLY A 130 -6.13 15.40 2.66
CA GLY A 130 -5.30 15.22 1.48
C GLY A 130 -3.82 15.50 1.77
N ASN A 131 -3.50 16.60 2.46
CA ASN A 131 -2.13 16.91 2.84
C ASN A 131 -1.55 15.89 3.84
N ARG A 132 -2.36 15.35 4.77
CA ARG A 132 -1.93 14.24 5.64
C ARG A 132 -1.60 12.99 4.85
N LYS A 133 -2.40 12.66 3.83
CA LYS A 133 -2.13 11.51 2.95
C LYS A 133 -0.85 11.71 2.15
N LYS A 134 -0.67 12.86 1.49
CA LYS A 134 0.57 13.22 0.79
C LYS A 134 1.79 13.21 1.71
N PHE A 135 1.65 13.75 2.91
CA PHE A 135 2.71 13.76 3.92
C PHE A 135 3.08 12.33 4.37
N SER A 136 2.10 11.43 4.51
CA SER A 136 2.33 10.02 4.80
C SER A 136 3.10 9.31 3.67
N TYR A 137 2.78 9.62 2.41
CA TYR A 137 3.59 9.18 1.26
C TYR A 137 5.03 9.67 1.39
N LEU A 138 5.21 10.99 1.58
CA LEU A 138 6.53 11.59 1.72
C LEU A 138 7.35 10.89 2.80
N GLN A 139 6.81 10.77 4.01
CA GLN A 139 7.50 10.13 5.14
C GLN A 139 7.93 8.70 4.81
N SER A 140 7.05 7.90 4.20
CA SER A 140 7.32 6.50 3.87
C SER A 140 8.31 6.35 2.72
N LEU A 141 8.39 7.31 1.81
CA LEU A 141 9.27 7.29 0.64
C LEU A 141 10.68 7.84 0.92
N LEU A 142 10.83 8.62 1.99
CA LEU A 142 12.13 9.15 2.42
C LEU A 142 13.20 8.07 2.62
N VAL A 143 12.79 6.85 2.93
CA VAL A 143 13.71 5.72 3.19
C VAL A 143 13.98 4.86 1.95
N SER A 144 13.46 5.25 0.79
CA SER A 144 13.59 4.51 -0.49
C SER A 144 13.19 3.03 -0.33
N PRO A 145 11.92 2.75 -0.03
CA PRO A 145 11.47 1.38 0.16
C PRO A 145 11.58 0.56 -1.12
N ASP A 146 11.96 -0.71 -0.98
CA ASP A 146 11.92 -1.71 -2.04
C ASP A 146 10.64 -2.58 -2.00
N LEU A 147 9.79 -2.34 -0.98
CA LEU A 147 8.39 -2.75 -0.91
C LEU A 147 7.56 -1.58 -0.37
N PHE A 148 6.60 -1.09 -1.14
CA PHE A 148 5.73 0.01 -0.78
C PHE A 148 4.28 -0.45 -0.65
N ILE A 149 3.74 -0.43 0.57
CA ILE A 149 2.40 -0.89 0.91
C ILE A 149 1.52 0.31 1.20
N VAL A 150 0.38 0.44 0.53
CA VAL A 150 -0.57 1.54 0.72
C VAL A 150 -1.98 1.00 0.92
N ASP A 151 -2.55 1.32 2.06
CA ASP A 151 -3.95 1.00 2.35
C ASP A 151 -4.83 2.18 1.91
N GLU A 152 -5.79 1.91 1.01
CA GLU A 152 -6.70 2.87 0.36
C GLU A 152 -5.94 4.09 -0.23
N PRO A 153 -5.17 3.89 -1.32
CA PRO A 153 -4.22 4.90 -1.83
C PRO A 153 -4.87 6.20 -2.29
N PHE A 154 -6.10 6.15 -2.78
CA PHE A 154 -6.74 7.29 -3.44
C PHE A 154 -7.74 8.04 -2.54
N THR A 155 -8.03 7.50 -1.35
CA THR A 155 -8.97 8.12 -0.40
C THR A 155 -8.46 9.49 0.06
N ALA A 156 -9.37 10.47 0.07
CA ALA A 156 -9.12 11.87 0.47
C ALA A 156 -8.18 12.66 -0.45
N LEU A 157 -7.85 12.16 -1.64
CA LEU A 157 -7.11 12.88 -2.67
C LEU A 157 -8.06 13.52 -3.69
N ASP A 158 -7.71 14.71 -4.13
CA ASP A 158 -8.35 15.36 -5.28
C ASP A 158 -7.91 14.69 -6.61
N PRO A 159 -8.61 14.93 -7.74
CA PRO A 159 -8.29 14.27 -9.01
C PRO A 159 -6.85 14.46 -9.48
N THR A 160 -6.26 15.63 -9.28
CA THR A 160 -4.87 15.91 -9.66
C THR A 160 -3.92 15.09 -8.80
N SER A 161 -4.14 15.05 -7.49
CA SER A 161 -3.35 14.25 -6.54
C SER A 161 -3.47 12.75 -6.80
N ILE A 162 -4.62 12.26 -7.30
CA ILE A 162 -4.78 10.87 -7.74
C ILE A 162 -3.88 10.59 -8.95
N MET A 163 -3.81 11.50 -9.92
CA MET A 163 -2.92 11.35 -11.08
C MET A 163 -1.44 11.33 -10.65
N ASP A 164 -1.05 12.19 -9.72
CA ASP A 164 0.31 12.24 -9.19
C ASP A 164 0.64 10.93 -8.44
N ALA A 165 -0.28 10.41 -7.63
CA ALA A 165 -0.11 9.14 -6.94
C ALA A 165 0.07 7.97 -7.91
N ARG A 166 -0.68 7.93 -9.02
CA ARG A 166 -0.51 6.90 -10.06
C ARG A 166 0.88 6.96 -10.69
N ARG A 167 1.34 8.17 -11.09
CA ARG A 167 2.70 8.37 -11.62
C ARG A 167 3.77 7.93 -10.63
N LEU A 168 3.55 8.23 -9.35
CA LEU A 168 4.43 7.79 -8.27
C LEU A 168 4.52 6.27 -8.20
N PHE A 169 3.40 5.55 -8.22
CA PHE A 169 3.39 4.08 -8.14
C PHE A 169 4.08 3.44 -9.34
N HIS A 170 3.83 3.94 -10.56
CA HIS A 170 4.56 3.49 -11.76
C HIS A 170 6.06 3.75 -11.63
N GLY A 171 6.48 4.96 -11.26
CA GLY A 171 7.89 5.28 -11.11
C GLY A 171 8.60 4.44 -10.03
N LEU A 172 7.90 4.06 -8.94
CA LEU A 172 8.44 3.15 -7.94
C LEU A 172 8.62 1.73 -8.48
N ALA A 173 7.63 1.22 -9.22
CA ALA A 173 7.70 -0.10 -9.85
C ALA A 173 8.80 -0.15 -10.94
N GLU A 174 8.86 0.84 -11.82
CA GLU A 174 9.94 0.99 -12.82
C GLU A 174 11.32 1.06 -12.18
N GLY A 175 11.42 1.69 -10.99
CA GLY A 175 12.62 1.71 -10.16
C GLY A 175 12.94 0.38 -9.46
N GLY A 176 12.12 -0.66 -9.67
CA GLY A 176 12.33 -2.00 -9.15
C GLY A 176 11.70 -2.28 -7.77
N ALA A 177 10.96 -1.32 -7.18
CA ALA A 177 10.21 -1.58 -5.95
C ALA A 177 8.97 -2.45 -6.25
N ALA A 178 8.56 -3.28 -5.28
CA ALA A 178 7.24 -3.88 -5.29
C ALA A 178 6.24 -2.87 -4.70
N VAL A 179 5.10 -2.67 -5.36
CA VAL A 179 4.04 -1.78 -4.89
C VAL A 179 2.79 -2.61 -4.59
N PHE A 180 2.23 -2.46 -3.39
CA PHE A 180 1.03 -3.18 -2.96
C PHE A 180 -0.05 -2.20 -2.54
N LEU A 181 -1.13 -2.15 -3.30
CA LEU A 181 -2.23 -1.20 -3.14
C LEU A 181 -3.50 -1.93 -2.71
N SER A 182 -3.97 -1.74 -1.49
CA SER A 182 -5.29 -2.26 -1.10
C SER A 182 -6.36 -1.22 -1.35
N THR A 183 -7.44 -1.61 -2.01
CA THR A 183 -8.55 -0.68 -2.28
C THR A 183 -9.85 -1.38 -2.59
N HIS A 184 -10.94 -0.64 -2.49
CA HIS A 184 -12.25 -0.97 -3.03
C HIS A 184 -12.60 -0.13 -4.27
N LEU A 185 -11.76 0.86 -4.64
CA LEU A 185 -11.93 1.74 -5.80
C LEU A 185 -11.30 1.12 -7.04
N ILE A 186 -12.03 0.21 -7.69
CA ILE A 186 -11.54 -0.59 -8.82
C ILE A 186 -11.12 0.29 -9.99
N SER A 187 -11.97 1.27 -10.38
CA SER A 187 -11.73 2.17 -11.53
C SER A 187 -10.42 2.96 -11.42
N GLU A 188 -9.96 3.22 -10.21
CA GLU A 188 -8.72 3.97 -9.99
C GLU A 188 -7.48 3.08 -10.10
N VAL A 189 -7.55 1.86 -9.53
CA VAL A 189 -6.42 0.93 -9.57
C VAL A 189 -6.28 0.21 -10.91
N GLU A 190 -7.36 0.10 -11.69
CA GLU A 190 -7.34 -0.50 -13.03
C GLU A 190 -6.37 0.20 -13.98
N LYS A 191 -6.10 1.47 -13.74
CA LYS A 191 -5.18 2.29 -14.54
C LYS A 191 -3.70 2.05 -14.24
N VAL A 192 -3.39 1.33 -13.14
CA VAL A 192 -2.00 1.21 -12.66
C VAL A 192 -1.54 -0.21 -12.33
N TYR A 193 -2.45 -1.20 -12.16
CA TYR A 193 -2.06 -2.52 -11.69
C TYR A 193 -1.35 -3.37 -12.77
N ASP A 194 -0.46 -4.23 -12.32
CA ASP A 194 0.14 -5.32 -13.09
C ASP A 194 -0.42 -6.68 -12.65
N ASP A 195 -0.63 -6.84 -11.33
CA ASP A 195 -1.16 -8.05 -10.71
C ASP A 195 -2.40 -7.70 -9.89
N VAL A 196 -3.35 -8.62 -9.81
CA VAL A 196 -4.52 -8.50 -8.94
C VAL A 196 -4.67 -9.69 -8.02
N VAL A 197 -4.99 -9.41 -6.77
CA VAL A 197 -5.40 -10.37 -5.75
C VAL A 197 -6.75 -9.92 -5.21
N ILE A 198 -7.78 -10.76 -5.30
CA ILE A 198 -9.11 -10.44 -4.80
C ILE A 198 -9.35 -11.21 -3.51
N ILE A 199 -9.72 -10.48 -2.45
CA ILE A 199 -10.12 -11.04 -1.16
C ILE A 199 -11.61 -10.80 -0.91
N ARG A 200 -12.31 -11.85 -0.44
CA ARG A 200 -13.71 -11.82 -0.08
C ARG A 200 -13.95 -12.62 1.19
N ARG A 201 -14.58 -12.01 2.19
CA ARG A 201 -14.89 -12.67 3.48
C ARG A 201 -13.68 -13.38 4.10
N GLY A 202 -12.51 -12.73 4.00
CA GLY A 202 -11.26 -13.23 4.54
C GLY A 202 -10.52 -14.24 3.65
N GLU A 203 -11.07 -14.70 2.54
CA GLU A 203 -10.44 -15.67 1.64
C GLU A 203 -9.92 -14.99 0.37
N VAL A 204 -8.73 -15.35 -0.08
CA VAL A 204 -8.22 -14.97 -1.39
C VAL A 204 -8.89 -15.85 -2.44
N ILE A 205 -9.78 -15.27 -3.24
CA ILE A 205 -10.61 -15.99 -4.22
C ILE A 205 -10.07 -15.94 -5.63
N LEU A 206 -9.16 -14.99 -5.93
CA LEU A 206 -8.53 -14.85 -7.24
C LEU A 206 -7.16 -14.23 -7.15
N ARG A 207 -6.26 -14.72 -8.00
CA ARG A 207 -4.96 -14.10 -8.32
C ARG A 207 -4.78 -14.15 -9.83
N ARG A 208 -4.42 -13.03 -10.43
CA ARG A 208 -4.22 -12.94 -11.88
C ARG A 208 -3.19 -11.87 -12.18
N ARG A 209 -2.37 -12.13 -13.20
CA ARG A 209 -1.53 -11.11 -13.84
C ARG A 209 -2.32 -10.44 -14.97
N ARG A 210 -2.00 -9.19 -15.24
CA ARG A 210 -2.63 -8.45 -16.35
C ARG A 210 -2.31 -9.08 -17.70
N GLU A 211 -1.10 -9.62 -17.85
CA GLU A 211 -0.63 -10.32 -19.04
C GLU A 211 -1.03 -11.79 -19.14
N ASP A 212 -1.73 -12.36 -18.14
CA ASP A 212 -2.17 -13.76 -18.21
C ASP A 212 -3.08 -13.97 -19.44
N PRO A 213 -2.91 -15.09 -20.17
CA PRO A 213 -3.68 -15.38 -21.36
C PRO A 213 -5.18 -15.47 -21.04
N GLY A 214 -5.99 -14.90 -21.93
CA GLY A 214 -7.45 -14.89 -21.83
C GLY A 214 -8.04 -13.63 -22.46
N PRO A 215 -9.36 -13.54 -22.55
CA PRO A 215 -9.98 -12.34 -23.06
C PRO A 215 -9.62 -11.14 -22.16
N PRO A 216 -9.41 -9.95 -22.73
CA PRO A 216 -9.27 -8.74 -21.93
C PRO A 216 -10.56 -8.55 -21.15
N VAL A 217 -10.46 -8.73 -19.83
CA VAL A 217 -11.58 -8.53 -18.91
C VAL A 217 -11.22 -7.32 -18.09
N ASP A 218 -12.11 -6.32 -18.10
CA ASP A 218 -11.94 -5.19 -17.19
C ASP A 218 -11.98 -5.65 -15.73
N LEU A 219 -11.29 -4.93 -14.87
CA LEU A 219 -11.10 -5.35 -13.50
C LEU A 219 -12.42 -5.37 -12.71
N GLU A 220 -13.38 -4.54 -13.09
CA GLU A 220 -14.71 -4.47 -12.47
C GLU A 220 -15.52 -5.74 -12.80
N THR A 221 -15.56 -6.16 -14.06
CA THR A 221 -16.18 -7.42 -14.49
C THR A 221 -15.53 -8.63 -13.81
N LEU A 222 -14.20 -8.63 -13.72
CA LEU A 222 -13.45 -9.69 -13.03
C LEU A 222 -13.82 -9.75 -11.54
N PHE A 223 -13.89 -8.61 -10.88
CA PHE A 223 -14.28 -8.51 -9.47
C PHE A 223 -15.72 -9.00 -9.27
N LEU A 224 -16.68 -8.47 -10.03
CA LEU A 224 -18.10 -8.83 -9.92
C LEU A 224 -18.34 -10.32 -10.19
N SER A 225 -17.69 -10.91 -11.22
CA SER A 225 -17.80 -12.33 -11.52
C SER A 225 -17.23 -13.20 -10.40
N SER A 226 -16.08 -12.81 -9.83
CA SER A 226 -15.43 -13.50 -8.71
C SER A 226 -16.26 -13.43 -7.43
N VAL A 227 -16.92 -12.29 -7.19
CA VAL A 227 -17.78 -12.08 -6.00
C VAL A 227 -19.13 -12.79 -6.14
N ARG A 228 -19.69 -12.95 -7.35
CA ARG A 228 -20.97 -13.62 -7.58
C ARG A 228 -20.85 -15.15 -7.62
N SER A 229 -19.69 -15.69 -7.97
CA SER A 229 -19.46 -17.14 -7.99
C SER A 229 -19.60 -17.71 -6.58
N PRO A 230 -20.37 -18.79 -6.36
CA PRO A 230 -20.38 -19.49 -5.08
C PRO A 230 -18.97 -20.00 -4.82
N SER A 231 -18.45 -19.81 -3.61
CA SER A 231 -17.13 -20.31 -3.21
C SER A 231 -17.04 -21.79 -3.56
N ARG A 232 -16.14 -22.17 -4.47
CA ARG A 232 -15.82 -23.58 -4.72
C ARG A 232 -15.27 -24.12 -3.39
N ARG A 233 -16.13 -24.86 -2.68
CA ARG A 233 -15.68 -25.73 -1.60
C ARG A 233 -14.83 -26.81 -2.28
N ALA A 234 -13.55 -26.82 -2.02
CA ALA A 234 -12.67 -27.96 -2.19
C ALA A 234 -12.46 -28.60 -0.82
#